data_f435eefb8227e539c3d77ed73350a99f
#
_entry.id   f435eefb8227e539c3d77ed73350a99f
#
_cell.length_a   1.000
_cell.length_b   1.000
_cell.length_c   1.000
_cell.angle_alpha   90.00
_cell.angle_beta   90.00
_cell.angle_gamma   90.00
#
_symmetry.space_group_name_H-M   'P 1'
#
loop_
_entity.id
_entity.type
_entity.pdbx_description
1 polymer ?
#
loop_
_entity_poly.entity_id
_entity_poly.type
_entity_poly.pdbx_seq_one_letter_code
_entity_poly.pdbx_strand_id
1 'polypeptide(L)' 'MKLTRLVGACEDDECPTLYTTDRGTFVVQGSLLTDRPSGIPPHEALVEVPVELLRRAVRGNLL' A
#
# COMPACT_ATOMS: atom_id res chain seq x y z
N MET A 1 2.95 -14.67 7.40
CA MET A 1 1.98 -13.98 6.54
C MET A 1 2.49 -13.98 5.11
N LYS A 2 1.63 -14.34 4.17
CA LYS A 2 2.00 -14.38 2.76
C LYS A 2 1.43 -13.15 2.04
N LEU A 3 2.26 -12.48 1.24
CA LEU A 3 1.86 -11.33 0.45
C LEU A 3 1.79 -11.73 -1.03
N THR A 4 0.72 -11.33 -1.69
CA THR A 4 0.56 -11.51 -3.12
C THR A 4 0.37 -10.13 -3.75
N ARG A 5 1.25 -9.79 -4.71
CA ARG A 5 1.20 -8.50 -5.38
C ARG A 5 -0.07 -8.40 -6.23
N LEU A 6 -0.81 -7.29 -6.09
CA LEU A 6 -1.97 -7.00 -6.92
C LEU A 6 -1.64 -6.00 -8.02
N VAL A 7 -1.09 -4.85 -7.65
CA VAL A 7 -0.81 -3.78 -8.59
C VAL A 7 0.32 -2.93 -8.04
N GLY A 8 1.20 -2.47 -8.92
CA GLY A 8 2.29 -1.58 -8.57
C GLY A 8 2.31 -0.36 -9.48
N ALA A 9 2.97 0.70 -9.02
CA ALA A 9 3.16 1.90 -9.82
C ALA A 9 4.15 1.65 -10.95
N CYS A 10 5.06 0.69 -10.77
CA CYS A 10 5.96 0.23 -11.83
C CYS A 10 6.22 -1.26 -11.62
N GLU A 11 7.07 -1.86 -12.46
CA GLU A 11 7.25 -3.31 -12.44
C GLU A 11 8.27 -3.80 -11.41
N ASP A 12 9.09 -2.91 -10.84
CA ASP A 12 10.09 -3.35 -9.88
C ASP A 12 9.58 -3.19 -8.45
N ASP A 13 10.34 -3.75 -7.50
CA ASP A 13 9.93 -3.78 -6.09
C ASP A 13 10.18 -2.48 -5.35
N GLU A 14 10.78 -1.49 -6.01
CA GLU A 14 11.09 -0.21 -5.38
C GLU A 14 9.97 0.80 -5.50
N CYS A 15 8.90 0.46 -6.23
CA CYS A 15 7.78 1.35 -6.46
C CYS A 15 6.65 1.07 -5.51
N PRO A 16 5.81 2.07 -5.23
CA PRO A 16 4.59 1.85 -4.46
C PRO A 16 3.77 0.70 -5.03
N THR A 17 3.31 -0.17 -4.16
CA THR A 17 2.68 -1.43 -4.55
C THR A 17 1.58 -1.80 -3.57
N LEU A 18 0.52 -2.39 -4.08
CA LEU A 18 -0.58 -2.92 -3.26
C LEU A 18 -0.52 -4.45 -3.29
N TYR A 19 -0.60 -5.05 -2.12
CA TYR A 19 -0.60 -6.50 -1.94
C TYR A 19 -1.86 -6.97 -1.24
N THR A 20 -2.25 -8.23 -1.46
CA THR A 20 -3.18 -8.91 -0.58
C THR A 20 -2.39 -9.77 0.40
N THR A 21 -3.04 -10.12 1.50
CA THR A 21 -2.47 -11.06 2.47
C THR A 21 -3.35 -12.29 2.58
N ASP A 22 -2.80 -13.35 3.15
CA ASP A 22 -3.57 -14.55 3.45
C ASP A 22 -4.43 -14.39 4.71
N ARG A 23 -4.51 -13.17 5.25
CA ARG A 23 -5.30 -12.85 6.45
C ARG A 23 -6.55 -12.03 6.12
N GLY A 24 -6.88 -11.87 4.84
CA GLY A 24 -8.03 -11.08 4.42
C GLY A 24 -7.82 -9.57 4.50
N THR A 25 -6.57 -9.12 4.42
CA THR A 25 -6.25 -7.69 4.49
C THR A 25 -5.44 -7.28 3.27
N PHE A 26 -5.26 -5.97 3.09
CA PHE A 26 -4.34 -5.42 2.10
C PHE A 26 -3.12 -4.86 2.80
N VAL A 27 -1.98 -4.90 2.10
CA VAL A 27 -0.74 -4.24 2.54
C VAL A 27 -0.33 -3.28 1.45
N VAL A 28 0.03 -2.06 1.85
CA VAL A 28 0.43 -1.01 0.92
C VAL A 28 1.90 -0.68 1.18
N GLN A 29 2.71 -0.79 0.13
CA GLN A 29 4.10 -0.34 0.15
C GLN A 29 4.15 1.08 -0.39
N GLY A 30 4.73 1.98 0.36
CA GLY A 30 4.86 3.38 -0.02
C GLY A 30 5.94 4.06 0.79
N SER A 31 6.08 5.37 0.60
CA SER A 31 7.06 6.17 1.35
C SER A 31 6.55 6.40 2.76
N LEU A 32 7.36 6.06 3.74
CA LEU A 32 6.99 6.25 5.13
C LEU A 32 6.94 7.74 5.47
N LEU A 33 5.81 8.20 6.02
CA LEU A 33 5.70 9.56 6.51
C LEU A 33 6.35 9.67 7.87
N THR A 34 7.36 10.54 7.97
CA THR A 34 8.05 10.79 9.24
C THR A 34 7.43 11.97 9.97
N ASP A 35 6.80 12.88 9.23
CA ASP A 35 6.12 14.06 9.78
C ASP A 35 4.65 13.70 10.03
N ARG A 36 4.44 12.86 11.04
CA ARG A 36 3.11 12.31 11.31
C ARG A 36 2.32 13.21 12.27
N PRO A 37 0.99 13.31 12.07
CA PRO A 37 0.15 14.00 13.04
C PRO A 37 0.17 13.27 14.39
N SER A 38 -0.07 14.02 15.46
CA SER A 38 -0.21 13.42 16.78
C SER A 38 -1.48 12.56 16.82
N GLY A 39 -1.51 11.57 17.72
CA GLY A 39 -2.66 10.71 17.86
C GLY A 39 -2.58 9.40 17.10
N ILE A 40 -1.51 9.19 16.30
CA ILE A 40 -1.29 7.89 15.66
C ILE A 40 -0.71 6.94 16.68
N PRO A 41 -1.31 5.75 16.89
CA PRO A 41 -0.77 4.77 17.82
C PRO A 41 0.67 4.36 17.46
N PRO A 42 1.51 4.05 18.46
CA PRO A 42 2.92 3.71 18.17
C PRO A 42 3.11 2.50 17.28
N HIS A 43 2.15 1.58 17.23
CA HIS A 43 2.25 0.37 16.40
C HIS A 43 1.75 0.59 14.98
N GLU A 44 1.28 1.81 14.66
CA GLU A 44 0.78 2.13 13.32
C GLU A 44 1.69 3.13 12.64
N ALA A 45 1.62 3.16 11.32
CA ALA A 45 2.41 4.07 10.50
C ALA A 45 1.56 4.59 9.35
N LEU A 46 1.96 5.74 8.82
CA LEU A 46 1.35 6.30 7.64
C LEU A 46 2.34 6.21 6.49
N VAL A 47 1.85 5.82 5.32
CA VAL A 47 2.67 5.79 4.11
C VAL A 47 1.98 6.62 3.04
N GLU A 48 2.77 7.20 2.17
CA GLU A 48 2.30 8.00 1.05
C GLU A 48 2.42 7.19 -0.22
N VAL A 49 1.33 7.13 -1.01
CA VAL A 49 1.34 6.45 -2.29
C VAL A 49 0.67 7.35 -3.32
N PRO A 50 1.03 7.21 -4.61
CA PRO A 50 0.38 8.01 -5.64
C PRO A 50 -1.08 7.60 -5.80
N VAL A 51 -1.93 8.57 -6.10
CA VAL A 51 -3.35 8.33 -6.33
C VAL A 51 -3.56 7.29 -7.42
N GLU A 52 -2.68 7.28 -8.43
CA GLU A 52 -2.78 6.37 -9.56
C GLU A 52 -2.70 4.90 -9.14
N LEU A 53 -1.98 4.60 -8.05
CA LEU A 53 -1.92 3.22 -7.55
C LEU A 53 -3.32 2.71 -7.21
N LEU A 54 -4.09 3.51 -6.48
CA LEU A 54 -5.44 3.13 -6.10
C LEU A 54 -6.39 3.12 -7.30
N ARG A 55 -6.21 4.06 -8.23
CA ARG A 55 -7.03 4.09 -9.44
C ARG A 55 -6.84 2.84 -10.29
N ARG A 56 -5.60 2.35 -10.38
CA ARG A 56 -5.31 1.12 -11.12
C ARG A 56 -5.98 -0.08 -10.46
N ALA A 57 -5.96 -0.13 -9.13
CA ALA A 57 -6.63 -1.22 -8.41
C ALA A 57 -8.13 -1.22 -8.66
N VAL A 58 -8.75 -0.05 -8.65
CA VAL A 58 -10.20 0.09 -8.88
C VAL A 58 -10.53 -0.25 -10.34
N ARG A 59 -9.77 0.27 -11.31
CA ARG A 59 -10.01 -0.01 -12.74
C ARG A 59 -9.86 -1.50 -13.05
N GLY A 60 -8.91 -2.16 -12.39
CA GLY A 60 -8.73 -3.59 -12.57
C GLY A 60 -9.68 -4.45 -11.77
N ASN A 61 -10.62 -3.83 -11.06
CA ASN A 61 -11.58 -4.53 -10.21
C ASN A 61 -10.91 -5.43 -9.18
N LEU A 62 -9.80 -4.94 -8.61
CA LEU A 62 -8.98 -5.68 -7.65
C LEU A 62 -9.38 -5.43 -6.19
N LEU A 63 -10.17 -4.40 -5.95
CA LEU A 63 -10.63 -4.06 -4.61
C LEU A 63 -12.08 -4.48 -4.38
#